data_b9da9fb52e77241ca09ee18d24147a08
#
_entry.id   b9da9fb52e77241ca09ee18d24147a08
#
_cell.length_a   1.000
_cell.length_b   1.000
_cell.length_c   1.000
_cell.angle_alpha   90.00
_cell.angle_beta   90.00
_cell.angle_gamma   90.00
#
_symmetry.space_group_name_H-M   'P 1'
#
loop_
_entity.id
_entity.type
_entity.pdbx_description
1 polymer ?
#
loop_
_entity_poly.entity_id
_entity_poly.type
_entity_poly.pdbx_seq_one_letter_code
_entity_poly.pdbx_strand_id
1 'polypeptide(L)' 'MSVGMGEAPRDAGAVVAQALGRRTPGDRAQFLKELLAHTAAGLVILEGERAASEAVYRLADAVVSRGRP' A
#
# COMPACT_ATOMS: atom_id res chain seq x y z
N MET A 1 -8.49 26.35 4.69
CA MET A 1 -8.48 25.81 4.33
C MET A 1 -8.51 25.36 3.44
N SER A 2 -8.25 25.28 3.07
CA SER A 2 -8.39 24.88 2.25
C SER A 2 -8.63 24.17 1.81
N VAL A 3 -8.79 24.04 1.87
CA VAL A 3 -8.94 23.20 1.58
C VAL A 3 -9.47 22.61 0.64
N GLY A 4 -9.94 22.43 0.53
CA GLY A 4 -10.56 21.57 -0.24
C GLY A 4 -10.15 21.43 -1.56
N MET A 5 -9.75 22.26 -2.12
CA MET A 5 -9.53 22.15 -3.35
C MET A 5 -8.49 21.38 -3.72
N GLY A 6 -8.66 20.61 -4.58
CA GLY A 6 -7.64 19.81 -5.07
C GLY A 6 -6.98 19.04 -4.01
N GLU A 7 -7.73 18.69 -3.02
CA GLU A 7 -7.18 17.91 -2.00
C GLU A 7 -6.70 16.62 -2.46
N ALA A 8 -5.48 16.31 -2.14
CA ALA A 8 -4.94 14.99 -2.38
C ALA A 8 -5.62 14.01 -1.44
N PRO A 9 -5.77 12.75 -1.86
CA PRO A 9 -6.26 11.73 -0.95
C PRO A 9 -5.39 11.67 0.29
N ARG A 10 -6.01 11.56 1.44
CA ARG A 10 -5.28 11.60 2.69
C ARG A 10 -4.88 10.27 3.22
N ASP A 11 -5.67 9.26 2.95
CA ASP A 11 -5.33 7.96 3.47
C ASP A 11 -4.77 7.08 2.36
N ALA A 12 -4.03 6.07 2.79
CA ALA A 12 -3.32 5.20 1.87
C ALA A 12 -4.27 4.44 0.95
N GLY A 13 -5.43 4.04 1.49
CA GLY A 13 -6.40 3.32 0.67
C GLY A 13 -6.89 4.15 -0.50
N ALA A 14 -7.18 5.42 -0.25
CA ALA A 14 -7.64 6.30 -1.32
C ALA A 14 -6.56 6.54 -2.36
N VAL A 15 -5.31 6.68 -1.92
CA VAL A 15 -4.20 6.87 -2.85
C VAL A 15 -4.06 5.66 -3.76
N VAL A 16 -4.11 4.46 -3.19
CA VAL A 16 -3.97 3.24 -3.96
C VAL A 16 -5.15 3.07 -4.92
N ALA A 17 -6.37 3.33 -4.45
CA ALA A 17 -7.55 3.22 -5.31
C ALA A 17 -7.46 4.16 -6.51
N GLN A 18 -7.00 5.38 -6.28
CA GLN A 18 -6.85 6.33 -7.34
C GLN A 18 -5.81 5.87 -8.37
N ALA A 19 -4.69 5.37 -7.87
CA ALA A 19 -3.64 4.88 -8.75
C ALA A 19 -4.12 3.67 -9.57
N LEU A 20 -4.87 2.77 -8.95
CA LEU A 20 -5.40 1.62 -9.65
C LEU A 20 -6.39 2.00 -10.74
N GLY A 21 -7.15 3.06 -10.53
CA GLY A 21 -8.10 3.53 -11.52
C GLY A 21 -7.46 3.97 -12.82
N ARG A 22 -6.17 4.29 -12.79
CA ARG A 22 -5.44 4.71 -13.98
C ARG A 22 -4.78 3.55 -14.71
N ARG A 23 -4.85 2.36 -14.13
CA ARG A 23 -4.19 1.19 -14.70
C ARG A 23 -5.18 0.30 -15.39
N THR A 24 -4.72 -0.41 -16.42
CA THR A 24 -5.58 -1.41 -17.04
C THR A 24 -5.76 -2.56 -16.06
N PRO A 25 -6.87 -3.29 -16.14
CA PRO A 25 -7.08 -4.43 -15.25
C PRO A 25 -5.93 -5.44 -15.26
N GLY A 26 -5.29 -5.63 -16.42
CA GLY A 26 -4.19 -6.57 -16.51
C GLY A 26 -2.95 -6.12 -15.77
N ASP A 27 -2.78 -4.81 -15.57
CA ASP A 27 -1.60 -4.27 -14.90
C ASP A 27 -1.77 -4.13 -13.40
N ARG A 28 -2.99 -4.23 -12.91
CA ARG A 28 -3.25 -3.88 -11.51
C ARG A 28 -2.51 -4.74 -10.52
N ALA A 29 -2.49 -6.05 -10.76
CA ALA A 29 -1.80 -6.95 -9.83
C ALA A 29 -0.30 -6.67 -9.80
N GLN A 30 0.30 -6.47 -10.96
CA GLN A 30 1.73 -6.18 -11.02
C GLN A 30 2.05 -4.86 -10.33
N PHE A 31 1.23 -3.86 -10.56
CA PHE A 31 1.41 -2.58 -9.91
C PHE A 31 1.36 -2.70 -8.40
N LEU A 32 0.41 -3.48 -7.88
CA LEU A 32 0.30 -3.67 -6.44
C LEU A 32 1.51 -4.38 -5.86
N LYS A 33 2.05 -5.36 -6.59
CA LYS A 33 3.26 -6.05 -6.13
C LYS A 33 4.44 -5.10 -6.05
N GLU A 34 4.59 -4.25 -7.05
CA GLU A 34 5.66 -3.27 -7.05
C GLU A 34 5.47 -2.26 -5.93
N LEU A 35 4.24 -1.86 -5.71
CA LEU A 35 3.93 -0.93 -4.64
C LEU A 35 4.31 -1.51 -3.28
N LEU A 36 4.03 -2.80 -3.07
CA LEU A 36 4.42 -3.47 -1.83
C LEU A 36 5.93 -3.40 -1.62
N ALA A 37 6.71 -3.67 -2.67
CA ALA A 37 8.15 -3.63 -2.56
C ALA A 37 8.65 -2.24 -2.21
N HIS A 38 8.11 -1.22 -2.87
CA HIS A 38 8.52 0.15 -2.60
C HIS A 38 8.11 0.62 -1.22
N THR A 39 6.93 0.24 -0.78
CA THR A 39 6.48 0.66 0.55
C THR A 39 7.27 -0.05 1.64
N ALA A 40 7.62 -1.31 1.43
CA ALA A 40 8.47 -2.02 2.39
C ALA A 40 9.84 -1.35 2.49
N ALA A 41 10.42 -0.97 1.36
CA ALA A 41 11.70 -0.25 1.36
C ALA A 41 11.58 1.08 2.09
N GLY A 42 10.48 1.78 1.88
CA GLY A 42 10.25 3.04 2.60
C GLY A 42 10.16 2.85 4.10
N LEU A 43 9.52 1.77 4.53
CA LEU A 43 9.44 1.48 5.96
C LEU A 43 10.81 1.20 6.56
N VAL A 44 11.66 0.49 5.82
CA VAL A 44 13.03 0.24 6.30
C VAL A 44 13.76 1.56 6.53
N ILE A 45 13.61 2.50 5.60
CA ILE A 45 14.26 3.80 5.73
C ILE A 45 13.73 4.57 6.93
N LEU A 46 12.43 4.52 7.15
CA LEU A 46 11.79 5.33 8.19
C LEU A 46 11.87 4.71 9.58
N GLU A 47 11.76 3.40 9.67
CA GLU A 47 11.62 2.71 10.95
C GLU A 47 12.67 1.65 11.22
N GLY A 48 13.47 1.30 10.23
CA GLY A 48 14.49 0.27 10.38
C GLY A 48 14.00 -1.10 9.96
N GLU A 49 14.95 -2.00 9.75
CA GLU A 49 14.65 -3.31 9.20
C GLU A 49 13.74 -4.15 10.08
N ARG A 50 13.97 -4.11 11.38
CA ARG A 50 13.18 -4.95 12.28
C ARG A 50 11.71 -4.55 12.28
N ALA A 51 11.44 -3.26 12.45
CA ALA A 51 10.06 -2.79 12.48
C ALA A 51 9.38 -3.01 11.14
N ALA A 52 10.12 -2.80 10.04
CA ALA A 52 9.58 -3.02 8.72
C ALA A 52 9.24 -4.49 8.51
N SER A 53 10.12 -5.39 8.93
CA SER A 53 9.88 -6.83 8.82
C SER A 53 8.63 -7.24 9.60
N GLU A 54 8.47 -6.72 10.80
CA GLU A 54 7.30 -7.03 11.61
C GLU A 54 6.02 -6.57 10.94
N ALA A 55 6.06 -5.38 10.35
CA ALA A 55 4.88 -4.85 9.65
C ALA A 55 4.51 -5.73 8.46
N VAL A 56 5.52 -6.18 7.71
CA VAL A 56 5.27 -7.05 6.56
C VAL A 56 4.73 -8.40 7.01
N TYR A 57 5.26 -8.96 8.08
CA TYR A 57 4.75 -10.23 8.60
C TYR A 57 3.30 -10.11 9.05
N ARG A 58 2.95 -9.04 9.73
CA ARG A 58 1.57 -8.83 10.15
C ARG A 58 0.64 -8.69 8.96
N LEU A 59 1.11 -8.00 7.93
CA LEU A 59 0.33 -7.89 6.72
C LEU A 59 0.12 -9.24 6.07
N ALA A 60 1.18 -10.05 5.99
CA ALA A 60 1.08 -11.37 5.41
C ALA A 60 0.08 -12.23 6.17
N ASP A 61 0.12 -12.17 7.50
CA ASP A 61 -0.83 -12.91 8.33
C ASP A 61 -2.26 -12.45 8.07
N ALA A 62 -2.46 -11.15 7.95
CA ALA A 62 -3.79 -10.60 7.70
C ALA A 62 -4.32 -11.06 6.35
N VAL A 63 -3.46 -11.13 5.34
CA VAL A 63 -3.85 -11.60 4.02
C VAL A 63 -4.26 -13.06 4.06
N VAL A 64 -3.48 -13.89 4.76
CA VAL A 64 -3.79 -15.31 4.91
C VAL A 64 -5.12 -15.48 5.64
N SER A 65 -5.33 -14.72 6.71
CA SER A 65 -6.56 -14.82 7.48
C SER A 65 -7.79 -14.44 6.65
N ARG A 66 -7.65 -13.43 5.82
CA ARG A 66 -8.76 -13.03 4.96
C ARG A 66 -9.08 -14.06 3.90
N GLY A 67 -8.07 -14.79 3.45
CA GLY A 67 -8.26 -15.80 2.43
C GLY A 67 -8.89 -17.07 2.96
N ARG A 68 -9.03 -17.20 4.25
CA ARG A 68 -9.64 -18.42 4.81
C ARG A 68 -11.15 -18.35 4.76
N PRO A 69 -11.78 -19.47 4.45
CA PRO A 69 -13.25 -19.51 4.46
C PRO A 69 -13.82 -19.35 5.84
#